data_1b854e866e42582c0c742a9299225669
#
_entry.id   1b854e866e42582c0c742a9299225669
#
_cell.length_a   1.000
_cell.length_b   1.000
_cell.length_c   1.000
_cell.angle_alpha   90.00
_cell.angle_beta   90.00
_cell.angle_gamma   90.00
#
_symmetry.space_group_name_H-M   'P 1'
#
loop_
_entity.id
_entity.type
_entity.pdbx_description
1 polymer ?
#
loop_
_entity_poly.entity_id
_entity_poly.type
_entity_poly.pdbx_seq_one_letter_code
_entity_poly.pdbx_strand_id
1 'polypeptide(L)'
;AVAVTPKSGSNNMMLSHAAGFGINYECAPDEVFPLFEVDDLLVHANHWRSAVAQVKLKNTGIGGAPESFYRDIRVEKLLKPFHGSLTLEHLKSAFFDDFGKPFAVCRPPRPSSSGEDNLSATVAMILMRPASGFMEIASLPAINRTFGQYRLEMESDYARYATL
;
A
#
# COMPACT_ATOMS: atom_id res chain seq x y z
N ALA A 1 -8.51 9.75 15.14
CA ALA A 1 -9.47 8.66 14.87
C ALA A 1 -8.77 7.28 14.90
N VAL A 2 -7.81 6.98 14.01
CA VAL A 2 -7.19 5.64 13.87
C VAL A 2 -6.66 5.06 15.19
N ALA A 3 -5.98 5.88 16.00
CA ALA A 3 -5.36 5.42 17.26
C ALA A 3 -6.38 5.00 18.35
N VAL A 4 -7.57 5.60 18.32
CA VAL A 4 -8.59 5.40 19.37
C VAL A 4 -9.75 4.52 18.91
N THR A 5 -9.81 4.15 17.63
CA THR A 5 -10.87 3.29 17.10
C THR A 5 -10.50 1.83 17.35
N PRO A 6 -11.34 1.05 18.04
CA PRO A 6 -11.13 -0.39 18.19
C PRO A 6 -11.09 -1.10 16.85
N LYS A 7 -10.21 -2.10 16.72
CA LYS A 7 -10.03 -2.88 15.50
C LYS A 7 -10.28 -4.35 15.78
N SER A 8 -10.98 -5.03 14.88
CA SER A 8 -11.27 -6.46 15.00
C SER A 8 -10.04 -7.36 14.77
N GLY A 9 -8.97 -6.81 14.22
CA GLY A 9 -7.73 -7.52 13.92
C GLY A 9 -6.63 -6.57 13.45
N SER A 10 -5.45 -7.13 13.24
CA SER A 10 -4.32 -6.37 12.72
C SER A 10 -4.55 -5.96 11.28
N ASN A 11 -4.21 -4.71 10.96
CA ASN A 11 -4.26 -4.18 9.61
C ASN A 11 -3.16 -3.15 9.38
N ASN A 12 -3.02 -2.74 8.14
CA ASN A 12 -2.10 -1.71 7.70
C ASN A 12 -2.88 -0.66 6.92
N MET A 13 -2.70 0.62 7.28
CA MET A 13 -3.39 1.76 6.67
C MET A 13 -2.36 2.79 6.24
N MET A 14 -2.19 2.96 4.94
CA MET A 14 -1.40 4.06 4.39
C MET A 14 -2.32 5.23 4.07
N LEU A 15 -1.99 6.39 4.59
CA LEU A 15 -2.70 7.65 4.38
C LEU A 15 -1.76 8.63 3.68
N SER A 16 -2.29 9.33 2.69
CA SER A 16 -1.59 10.42 2.02
C SER A 16 -2.49 11.66 1.96
N HIS A 17 -1.89 12.82 1.99
CA HIS A 17 -2.59 14.11 2.03
C HIS A 17 -2.18 15.00 0.86
N ALA A 18 -3.09 15.88 0.44
CA ALA A 18 -2.88 16.81 -0.67
C ALA A 18 -1.71 17.77 -0.45
N ALA A 19 -1.34 18.05 0.80
CA ALA A 19 -0.17 18.87 1.16
C ALA A 19 1.18 18.15 1.02
N GLY A 20 1.20 16.90 0.51
CA GLY A 20 2.44 16.21 0.17
C GLY A 20 3.08 15.43 1.33
N PHE A 21 2.33 15.03 2.34
CA PHE A 21 2.83 14.13 3.36
C PHE A 21 2.11 12.78 3.35
N GLY A 22 2.79 11.75 3.81
CA GLY A 22 2.27 10.40 3.95
C GLY A 22 2.61 9.79 5.31
N ILE A 23 1.74 8.92 5.79
CA ILE A 23 1.96 8.14 7.00
C ILE A 23 1.38 6.75 6.82
N ASN A 24 2.06 5.75 7.34
CA ASN A 24 1.53 4.41 7.44
C ASN A 24 1.28 4.03 8.89
N TYR A 25 0.10 3.53 9.18
CA TYR A 25 -0.25 3.00 10.48
C TYR A 25 -0.28 1.47 10.44
N GLU A 26 0.65 0.85 11.13
CA GLU A 26 0.54 -0.56 11.48
C GLU A 26 -0.36 -0.67 12.71
N CYS A 27 -1.50 -1.33 12.57
CA CYS A 27 -2.53 -1.40 13.60
C CYS A 27 -2.64 -2.80 14.17
N ALA A 28 -2.52 -2.92 15.49
CA ALA A 28 -3.03 -4.03 16.28
C ALA A 28 -4.43 -3.67 16.81
N PRO A 29 -5.18 -4.60 17.39
CA PRO A 29 -6.53 -4.31 17.93
C PRO A 29 -6.58 -3.12 18.88
N ASP A 30 -5.59 -2.98 19.73
CA ASP A 30 -5.50 -2.01 20.84
C ASP A 30 -4.30 -1.05 20.76
N GLU A 31 -3.45 -1.17 19.74
CA GLU A 31 -2.26 -0.33 19.59
C GLU A 31 -2.01 0.05 18.11
N VAL A 32 -1.36 1.18 17.90
CA VAL A 32 -1.01 1.69 16.56
C VAL A 32 0.45 2.11 16.55
N PHE A 33 1.17 1.69 15.51
CA PHE A 33 2.57 1.97 15.29
C PHE A 33 2.71 2.81 14.02
N PRO A 34 2.96 4.13 14.13
CA PRO A 34 3.14 4.99 12.97
C PRO A 34 4.51 4.76 12.32
N LEU A 35 4.52 4.74 11.00
CA LEU A 35 5.71 4.75 10.16
C LEU A 35 5.65 5.98 9.25
N PHE A 36 6.76 6.67 9.14
CA PHE A 36 6.90 7.86 8.31
C PHE A 36 7.72 7.56 7.07
N GLU A 37 7.61 8.41 6.07
CA GLU A 37 8.44 8.36 4.88
C GLU A 37 9.93 8.52 5.22
N VAL A 38 10.75 7.84 4.44
CA VAL A 38 12.21 8.02 4.42
C VAL A 38 12.56 8.41 2.99
N ASP A 39 13.26 9.52 2.83
CA ASP A 39 13.59 10.07 1.52
C ASP A 39 12.32 10.25 0.64
N ASP A 40 11.23 10.80 1.21
CA ASP A 40 9.93 11.01 0.55
C ASP A 40 9.30 9.73 -0.05
N LEU A 41 9.75 8.57 0.38
CA LEU A 41 9.22 7.28 -0.06
C LEU A 41 8.74 6.47 1.15
N LEU A 42 7.50 6.00 1.07
CA LEU A 42 6.91 5.12 2.07
C LEU A 42 6.34 3.90 1.38
N VAL A 43 6.94 2.74 1.63
CA VAL A 43 6.52 1.45 1.07
C VAL A 43 6.21 0.49 2.20
N HIS A 44 5.13 -0.27 2.06
CA HIS A 44 4.73 -1.27 3.05
C HIS A 44 4.06 -2.47 2.39
N ALA A 45 4.30 -3.66 2.91
CA ALA A 45 3.62 -4.89 2.49
C ALA A 45 2.78 -5.46 3.67
N ASN A 46 2.80 -6.77 3.91
CA ASN A 46 1.90 -7.42 4.86
C ASN A 46 2.62 -7.95 6.13
N HIS A 47 3.71 -7.31 6.56
CA HIS A 47 4.46 -7.68 7.76
C HIS A 47 4.75 -6.43 8.59
N TRP A 48 5.05 -6.61 9.88
CA TRP A 48 5.42 -5.51 10.77
C TRP A 48 6.79 -4.94 10.38
N ARG A 49 6.87 -3.64 10.11
CA ARG A 49 8.12 -2.90 9.85
C ARG A 49 8.54 -2.05 11.04
N SER A 50 7.60 -1.61 11.88
CA SER A 50 7.91 -0.91 13.11
C SER A 50 8.78 -1.77 14.04
N ALA A 51 9.93 -1.26 14.46
CA ALA A 51 10.79 -1.95 15.41
C ALA A 51 10.06 -2.23 16.75
N VAL A 52 9.16 -1.32 17.16
CA VAL A 52 8.35 -1.49 18.37
C VAL A 52 7.33 -2.63 18.17
N ALA A 53 6.64 -2.65 17.03
CA ALA A 53 5.70 -3.72 16.71
C ALA A 53 6.40 -5.08 16.64
N GLN A 54 7.57 -5.17 16.03
CA GLN A 54 8.34 -6.41 15.92
C GLN A 54 8.77 -6.98 17.27
N VAL A 55 9.02 -6.13 18.28
CA VAL A 55 9.34 -6.57 19.65
C VAL A 55 8.10 -7.00 20.41
N LYS A 56 6.98 -6.29 20.23
CA LYS A 56 5.74 -6.52 20.99
C LYS A 56 4.85 -7.62 20.41
N LEU A 57 4.87 -7.79 19.09
CA LEU A 57 3.87 -8.59 18.38
C LEU A 57 4.53 -9.71 17.58
N LYS A 58 3.87 -10.86 17.55
CA LYS A 58 4.28 -11.97 16.70
C LYS A 58 3.75 -11.75 15.27
N ASN A 59 4.62 -11.89 14.28
CA ASN A 59 4.27 -11.77 12.87
C ASN A 59 3.70 -13.08 12.34
N THR A 60 2.46 -13.41 12.74
CA THR A 60 1.83 -14.71 12.44
C THR A 60 1.49 -14.92 10.96
N GLY A 61 1.30 -13.82 10.19
CA GLY A 61 0.96 -13.88 8.77
C GLY A 61 2.10 -14.31 7.85
N ILE A 62 3.36 -14.20 8.31
CA ILE A 62 4.54 -14.48 7.48
C ILE A 62 4.64 -15.94 7.06
N GLY A 63 4.18 -16.88 7.91
CA GLY A 63 4.18 -18.31 7.56
C GLY A 63 3.35 -18.63 6.30
N GLY A 64 2.28 -17.87 6.06
CA GLY A 64 1.42 -18.01 4.88
C GLY A 64 1.78 -17.10 3.70
N ALA A 65 2.60 -16.07 3.94
CA ALA A 65 2.95 -15.05 2.93
C ALA A 65 4.39 -14.51 3.13
N PRO A 66 5.43 -15.38 3.09
CA PRO A 66 6.82 -14.96 3.32
C PRO A 66 7.32 -13.98 2.25
N GLU A 67 6.71 -13.99 1.08
CA GLU A 67 6.99 -13.02 0.01
C GLU A 67 6.71 -11.58 0.39
N SER A 68 6.04 -11.33 1.52
CA SER A 68 5.81 -9.99 2.04
C SER A 68 7.12 -9.23 2.26
N PHE A 69 8.15 -9.89 2.79
CA PHE A 69 9.48 -9.30 2.97
C PHE A 69 10.19 -8.94 1.66
N TYR A 70 9.89 -9.68 0.60
CA TYR A 70 10.46 -9.42 -0.70
C TYR A 70 9.76 -8.28 -1.42
N ARG A 71 8.41 -8.20 -1.34
CA ARG A 71 7.61 -7.28 -2.15
C ARG A 71 7.86 -5.82 -1.83
N ASP A 72 7.99 -5.44 -0.56
CA ASP A 72 8.25 -4.04 -0.19
C ASP A 72 9.67 -3.61 -0.59
N ILE A 73 10.68 -4.43 -0.31
CA ILE A 73 12.06 -4.17 -0.74
C ILE A 73 12.13 -4.04 -2.27
N ARG A 74 11.39 -4.88 -2.99
CA ARG A 74 11.36 -4.86 -4.45
C ARG A 74 10.75 -3.57 -4.99
N VAL A 75 9.61 -3.14 -4.46
CA VAL A 75 8.95 -1.89 -4.84
C VAL A 75 9.83 -0.69 -4.50
N GLU A 76 10.40 -0.65 -3.31
CA GLU A 76 11.34 0.41 -2.90
C GLU A 76 12.52 0.52 -3.88
N LYS A 77 13.16 -0.62 -4.21
CA LYS A 77 14.27 -0.67 -5.16
C LYS A 77 13.89 -0.18 -6.55
N LEU A 78 12.66 -0.46 -7.00
CA LEU A 78 12.17 -0.04 -8.33
C LEU A 78 11.83 1.46 -8.36
N LEU A 79 11.37 2.04 -7.25
CA LEU A 79 10.96 3.45 -7.19
C LEU A 79 12.11 4.40 -6.82
N LYS A 80 13.07 3.95 -6.01
CA LYS A 80 14.19 4.78 -5.53
C LYS A 80 14.95 5.54 -6.62
N PRO A 81 15.21 4.99 -7.83
CA PRO A 81 15.88 5.74 -8.90
C PRO A 81 15.11 6.97 -9.40
N PHE A 82 13.82 7.06 -9.13
CA PHE A 82 12.94 8.14 -9.56
C PHE A 82 12.61 9.12 -8.44
N HIS A 83 13.32 9.07 -7.32
CA HIS A 83 13.12 9.99 -6.21
C HIS A 83 13.09 11.45 -6.68
N GLY A 84 12.16 12.25 -6.19
CA GLY A 84 11.93 13.64 -6.62
C GLY A 84 11.27 13.82 -8.00
N SER A 85 11.13 12.72 -8.79
CA SER A 85 10.54 12.75 -10.15
C SER A 85 9.54 11.62 -10.41
N LEU A 86 8.96 11.05 -9.34
CA LEU A 86 7.98 9.98 -9.42
C LEU A 86 6.75 10.40 -10.23
N THR A 87 6.34 9.52 -11.13
CA THR A 87 5.12 9.65 -11.93
C THR A 87 4.19 8.47 -11.67
N LEU A 88 2.92 8.57 -12.08
CA LEU A 88 1.99 7.43 -12.02
C LEU A 88 2.50 6.24 -12.85
N GLU A 89 3.18 6.47 -13.95
CA GLU A 89 3.73 5.39 -14.79
C GLU A 89 4.89 4.65 -14.09
N HIS A 90 5.72 5.36 -13.31
CA HIS A 90 6.74 4.73 -12.48
C HIS A 90 6.09 3.84 -11.40
N LEU A 91 5.01 4.32 -10.76
CA LEU A 91 4.24 3.52 -9.79
C LEU A 91 3.60 2.30 -10.45
N LYS A 92 2.96 2.47 -11.60
CA LYS A 92 2.39 1.35 -12.37
C LYS A 92 3.44 0.31 -12.71
N SER A 93 4.59 0.74 -13.24
CA SER A 93 5.70 -0.14 -13.59
C SER A 93 6.18 -0.96 -12.39
N ALA A 94 6.36 -0.33 -11.22
CA ALA A 94 6.79 -1.00 -10.00
C ALA A 94 5.72 -1.97 -9.48
N PHE A 95 4.44 -1.59 -9.55
CA PHE A 95 3.34 -2.43 -9.06
C PHE A 95 2.98 -3.57 -10.01
N PHE A 96 3.26 -3.43 -11.31
CA PHE A 96 3.13 -4.51 -12.29
C PHE A 96 4.33 -5.45 -12.31
N ASP A 97 5.34 -5.24 -11.46
CA ASP A 97 6.51 -6.11 -11.39
C ASP A 97 6.08 -7.55 -11.17
N ASP A 98 6.50 -8.41 -12.07
CA ASP A 98 6.16 -9.83 -12.10
C ASP A 98 7.35 -10.75 -11.78
N PHE A 99 8.47 -10.17 -11.41
CA PHE A 99 9.63 -10.95 -10.98
C PHE A 99 9.29 -11.76 -9.73
N GLY A 100 9.62 -13.03 -9.75
CA GLY A 100 9.29 -13.96 -8.66
C GLY A 100 7.87 -14.55 -8.70
N LYS A 101 7.18 -14.52 -9.86
CA LYS A 101 5.88 -15.19 -10.03
C LYS A 101 5.92 -16.64 -9.51
N PRO A 102 4.85 -17.11 -8.86
CA PRO A 102 3.56 -16.45 -8.64
C PRO A 102 3.51 -15.53 -7.42
N PHE A 103 4.64 -15.27 -6.75
CA PHE A 103 4.76 -14.52 -5.50
C PHE A 103 5.28 -13.09 -5.72
N ALA A 104 5.14 -12.56 -6.93
CA ALA A 104 5.55 -11.22 -7.34
C ALA A 104 4.80 -10.10 -6.63
N VAL A 105 5.18 -8.84 -6.90
CA VAL A 105 4.44 -7.65 -6.44
C VAL A 105 3.02 -7.70 -6.97
N CYS A 106 2.85 -7.88 -8.29
CA CYS A 106 1.54 -8.12 -8.91
C CYS A 106 1.30 -9.63 -9.02
N ARG A 107 0.54 -10.18 -8.07
CA ARG A 107 0.28 -11.62 -7.98
C ARG A 107 -0.85 -12.05 -8.89
N PRO A 108 -0.64 -13.03 -9.79
CA PRO A 108 -1.73 -13.65 -10.54
C PRO A 108 -2.65 -14.44 -9.61
N PRO A 109 -3.91 -14.71 -10.02
CA PRO A 109 -4.78 -15.63 -9.31
C PRO A 109 -4.14 -17.00 -9.13
N ARG A 110 -4.18 -17.53 -7.92
CA ARG A 110 -3.66 -18.86 -7.54
C ARG A 110 -4.46 -19.43 -6.38
N PRO A 111 -4.48 -20.75 -6.18
CA PRO A 111 -5.07 -21.35 -4.98
C PRO A 111 -4.48 -20.71 -3.71
N SER A 112 -5.34 -20.42 -2.73
CA SER A 112 -4.94 -19.90 -1.45
C SER A 112 -4.52 -21.03 -0.51
N SER A 113 -3.57 -20.74 0.38
CA SER A 113 -3.22 -21.66 1.48
C SER A 113 -4.32 -21.79 2.54
N SER A 114 -5.35 -20.97 2.49
CA SER A 114 -6.45 -20.93 3.48
C SER A 114 -7.66 -21.81 3.10
N GLY A 115 -7.61 -22.56 2.01
CA GLY A 115 -8.67 -23.48 1.60
C GLY A 115 -8.70 -23.73 0.10
N GLU A 116 -9.20 -24.90 -0.31
CA GLU A 116 -9.16 -25.36 -1.70
C GLU A 116 -10.00 -24.51 -2.66
N ASP A 117 -11.08 -23.88 -2.16
CA ASP A 117 -11.99 -23.06 -2.96
C ASP A 117 -11.64 -21.56 -2.97
N ASN A 118 -10.58 -21.15 -2.24
CA ASN A 118 -10.19 -19.76 -2.16
C ASN A 118 -9.05 -19.43 -3.14
N LEU A 119 -9.16 -18.27 -3.79
CA LEU A 119 -8.09 -17.73 -4.62
C LEU A 119 -7.37 -16.59 -3.90
N SER A 120 -6.05 -16.57 -4.05
CA SER A 120 -5.20 -15.45 -3.65
C SER A 120 -4.70 -14.73 -4.90
N ALA A 121 -4.88 -13.41 -4.95
CA ALA A 121 -4.44 -12.58 -6.08
C ALA A 121 -4.18 -11.15 -5.60
N THR A 122 -3.53 -10.34 -6.42
CA THR A 122 -3.67 -8.88 -6.35
C THR A 122 -5.05 -8.53 -6.94
N VAL A 123 -6.02 -8.24 -6.07
CA VAL A 123 -7.42 -8.05 -6.50
C VAL A 123 -7.66 -6.67 -7.10
N ALA A 124 -6.90 -5.66 -6.69
CA ALA A 124 -6.96 -4.32 -7.25
C ALA A 124 -5.60 -3.63 -7.17
N MET A 125 -5.35 -2.75 -8.12
CA MET A 125 -4.31 -1.73 -8.07
C MET A 125 -4.99 -0.37 -8.08
N ILE A 126 -4.73 0.42 -7.05
CA ILE A 126 -5.31 1.74 -6.87
C ILE A 126 -4.17 2.75 -6.83
N LEU A 127 -4.24 3.74 -7.70
CA LEU A 127 -3.29 4.84 -7.77
C LEU A 127 -4.04 6.13 -7.47
N MET A 128 -3.54 6.90 -6.53
CA MET A 128 -4.18 8.16 -6.11
C MET A 128 -3.19 9.32 -6.19
N ARG A 129 -3.70 10.46 -6.61
CA ARG A 129 -3.02 11.75 -6.54
C ARG A 129 -3.89 12.71 -5.72
N PRO A 130 -3.73 12.74 -4.38
CA PRO A 130 -4.61 13.52 -3.50
C PRO A 130 -4.65 14.99 -3.84
N ALA A 131 -3.51 15.59 -4.23
CA ALA A 131 -3.42 17.01 -4.59
C ALA A 131 -4.32 17.45 -5.76
N SER A 132 -4.72 16.50 -6.63
CA SER A 132 -5.59 16.77 -7.78
C SER A 132 -6.94 16.06 -7.71
N GLY A 133 -7.24 15.37 -6.60
CA GLY A 133 -8.45 14.55 -6.47
C GLY A 133 -8.55 13.44 -7.51
N PHE A 134 -7.43 12.95 -8.03
CA PHE A 134 -7.41 11.97 -9.11
C PHE A 134 -7.12 10.55 -8.58
N MET A 135 -7.84 9.57 -9.13
CA MET A 135 -7.66 8.16 -8.80
C MET A 135 -7.82 7.28 -10.04
N GLU A 136 -6.98 6.27 -10.15
CA GLU A 136 -7.10 5.21 -11.15
C GLU A 136 -7.20 3.84 -10.45
N ILE A 137 -8.06 2.97 -10.94
CA ILE A 137 -8.26 1.62 -10.40
C ILE A 137 -8.22 0.59 -11.52
N ALA A 138 -7.40 -0.43 -11.38
CA ALA A 138 -7.44 -1.64 -12.20
C ALA A 138 -7.85 -2.84 -11.32
N SER A 139 -8.88 -3.56 -11.70
CA SER A 139 -9.29 -4.82 -11.06
C SER A 139 -8.52 -5.99 -11.65
N LEU A 140 -8.08 -6.91 -10.80
CA LEU A 140 -7.27 -8.08 -11.15
C LEU A 140 -6.09 -7.71 -12.10
N PRO A 141 -5.22 -6.78 -11.70
CA PRO A 141 -4.24 -6.15 -12.59
C PRO A 141 -3.26 -7.13 -13.23
N ALA A 142 -3.05 -8.30 -12.65
CA ALA A 142 -2.20 -9.33 -13.23
C ALA A 142 -2.75 -9.94 -14.53
N ILE A 143 -4.07 -9.84 -14.76
CA ILE A 143 -4.75 -10.35 -15.97
C ILE A 143 -5.46 -9.24 -16.75
N ASN A 144 -5.76 -8.09 -16.12
CA ASN A 144 -6.37 -6.94 -16.78
C ASN A 144 -5.66 -5.66 -16.39
N ARG A 145 -4.99 -5.01 -17.35
CA ARG A 145 -4.23 -3.77 -17.13
C ARG A 145 -5.03 -2.51 -17.47
N THR A 146 -6.34 -2.61 -17.65
CA THR A 146 -7.20 -1.46 -17.92
C THR A 146 -7.53 -0.72 -16.64
N PHE A 147 -7.28 0.59 -16.61
CA PHE A 147 -7.59 1.46 -15.48
C PHE A 147 -8.88 2.25 -15.76
N GLY A 148 -9.83 2.15 -14.83
CA GLY A 148 -10.91 3.12 -14.71
C GLY A 148 -10.38 4.39 -14.02
N GLN A 149 -10.77 5.56 -14.52
CA GLN A 149 -10.34 6.86 -13.98
C GLN A 149 -11.48 7.52 -13.23
N TYR A 150 -11.16 8.12 -12.09
CA TYR A 150 -12.10 8.81 -11.21
C TYR A 150 -11.52 10.17 -10.81
N ARG A 151 -12.38 11.15 -10.71
CA ARG A 151 -12.05 12.47 -10.15
C ARG A 151 -12.99 12.81 -9.02
N LEU A 152 -12.43 13.29 -7.94
CA LEU A 152 -13.16 13.94 -6.86
C LEU A 152 -13.16 15.44 -7.14
N GLU A 153 -14.33 16.04 -7.20
CA GLU A 153 -14.47 17.49 -7.21
C GLU A 153 -14.13 17.99 -5.80
N MET A 154 -12.98 18.65 -5.71
CA MET A 154 -12.51 19.23 -4.46
C MET A 154 -13.22 20.58 -4.28
N GLU A 155 -14.03 20.72 -3.24
CA GLU A 155 -14.64 22.00 -2.89
C GLU A 155 -13.55 23.04 -2.61
N SER A 156 -13.75 24.28 -3.10
CA SER A 156 -12.78 25.36 -3.03
C SER A 156 -12.39 25.77 -1.60
N ASP A 157 -13.10 25.30 -0.59
CA ASP A 157 -12.83 25.59 0.83
C ASP A 157 -11.61 24.85 1.40
N TYR A 158 -11.10 23.82 0.73
CA TYR A 158 -9.85 23.16 1.17
C TYR A 158 -8.62 24.07 1.03
N ALA A 159 -8.68 25.11 0.19
CA ALA A 159 -7.64 26.13 0.12
C ALA A 159 -7.46 26.94 1.43
N ARG A 160 -8.48 26.96 2.29
CA ARG A 160 -8.42 27.65 3.61
C ARG A 160 -7.63 26.88 4.66
N TYR A 161 -7.48 25.56 4.54
CA TYR A 161 -6.73 24.74 5.51
C TYR A 161 -5.28 24.49 5.10
N ALA A 162 -4.88 24.89 3.89
CA ALA A 162 -3.50 24.76 3.40
C ALA A 162 -2.58 25.89 3.92
N THR A 163 -3.08 26.80 4.75
CA THR A 163 -2.34 27.95 5.31
C THR A 163 -2.21 27.91 6.84
N LEU A 164 -2.42 26.79 7.46
CA LEU A 164 -2.10 26.52 8.87
C LEU A 164 -0.98 25.52 8.97
#